data_7a1d76fe51aa875db06dfc97ff6cbdb4
#
_entry.id   7a1d76fe51aa875db06dfc97ff6cbdb4
#
_cell.length_a   1.000
_cell.length_b   1.000
_cell.length_c   1.000
_cell.angle_alpha   90.00
_cell.angle_beta   90.00
_cell.angle_gamma   90.00
#
_symmetry.space_group_name_H-M   'P 1'
#
loop_
_entity.id
_entity.type
_entity.pdbx_description
1 polymer ?
#
loop_
_entity_poly.entity_id
_entity_poly.type
_entity_poly.pdbx_seq_one_letter_code
_entity_poly.pdbx_strand_id
1 'polypeptide(L)'
;MKHVKRFLALSLAAALLAGCVSCGNSDEKTSPTGGGSGVDSTGDGGTLRIAMTCAALPNTDSEPTEGQEGYRFVSFQLYDALVKWDASSETEAGKIIPGLATSCEQNPENPKRWTFHLREGVKFHDGTDFNADCVIFALDRVMNPDFEYYSTTCAASVGSFLANIESYAKVDDYTITIDTVQDNNAYLIYDLPYIMIPSMEAVKEKGDGFADAPVGSGPFRFVSKIAGQELVMERNENYWGNVPQIKTLILKPISDASARLAALQSGEVDWAEVVPVESLESLKSQGYQVKLNDYPHAWLYIMNTESGPFADARVRQAFSMSINREGLCNDILQGVGTPLAQLMYPGSPWYAEGVEEYTYNPERAKELLAEAGYPDGFTTTFVCPTSGSG
;
A
#
# COMPACT_ATOMS: atom_id res chain seq x y z
N MET A 1 -6.14 27.38 -56.31
CA MET A 1 -5.12 28.41 -56.27
C MET A 1 -4.28 28.11 -55.04
N LYS A 2 -3.24 27.35 -55.21
CA LYS A 2 -1.84 27.70 -55.57
C LYS A 2 -1.19 28.57 -54.49
N HIS A 3 -0.24 27.89 -53.77
CA HIS A 3 1.10 28.30 -53.43
C HIS A 3 1.33 29.29 -52.26
N VAL A 4 2.40 28.93 -51.58
CA VAL A 4 3.41 29.73 -50.85
C VAL A 4 3.25 29.65 -49.34
N LYS A 5 4.19 29.17 -48.52
CA LYS A 5 5.65 29.01 -48.63
C LYS A 5 6.18 28.02 -47.61
N ARG A 6 7.10 27.17 -48.04
CA ARG A 6 8.22 26.70 -47.23
C ARG A 6 9.22 27.84 -47.09
N PHE A 7 9.82 27.99 -45.92
CA PHE A 7 11.18 28.48 -45.57
C PHE A 7 11.19 28.98 -44.15
N LEU A 8 11.76 28.26 -43.24
CA LEU A 8 12.79 28.67 -42.26
C LEU A 8 13.05 27.50 -41.30
N ALA A 9 13.97 26.66 -41.74
CA ALA A 9 14.71 25.78 -40.85
C ALA A 9 16.09 25.70 -41.44
N LEU A 10 17.01 26.42 -40.89
CA LEU A 10 18.47 26.23 -40.95
C LEU A 10 19.14 27.49 -40.42
N SER A 11 19.60 27.45 -39.17
CA SER A 11 20.78 28.18 -38.68
C SER A 11 20.75 28.27 -37.16
N LEU A 12 21.32 27.26 -36.52
CA LEU A 12 22.08 27.40 -35.25
C LEU A 12 22.79 26.06 -34.97
N ALA A 13 23.83 25.80 -35.74
CA ALA A 13 24.80 24.76 -35.43
C ALA A 13 26.16 25.24 -35.95
N ALA A 14 26.85 26.04 -35.18
CA ALA A 14 28.31 26.26 -35.28
C ALA A 14 28.73 27.39 -34.33
N ALA A 15 29.16 27.05 -33.12
CA ALA A 15 30.15 27.77 -32.35
C ALA A 15 30.30 27.09 -31.00
N LEU A 16 31.32 26.25 -30.88
CA LEU A 16 32.07 26.00 -29.63
C LEU A 16 33.09 24.87 -29.89
N LEU A 17 34.10 25.19 -30.64
CA LEU A 17 35.37 24.45 -30.70
C LEU A 17 36.47 25.46 -30.64
N ALA A 18 37.08 25.69 -29.46
CA ALA A 18 38.47 26.12 -29.31
C ALA A 18 38.86 26.24 -27.81
N GLY A 19 39.92 25.52 -27.47
CA GLY A 19 40.78 25.78 -26.30
C GLY A 19 40.48 24.89 -25.10
N CYS A 20 41.35 23.99 -24.62
CA CYS A 20 42.79 24.16 -24.39
C CYS A 20 43.47 22.80 -24.31
N VAL A 21 44.64 22.72 -24.89
CA VAL A 21 45.63 21.69 -24.63
C VAL A 21 46.39 22.09 -23.36
N SER A 22 46.47 21.16 -22.40
CA SER A 22 47.58 21.15 -21.44
C SER A 22 47.84 19.73 -20.98
N CYS A 23 49.05 19.26 -21.22
CA CYS A 23 49.59 17.96 -20.86
C CYS A 23 49.78 17.81 -19.35
N GLY A 24 49.53 16.59 -18.85
CA GLY A 24 49.98 16.15 -17.54
C GLY A 24 49.71 14.67 -17.38
N ASN A 25 50.78 13.89 -17.55
CA ASN A 25 50.83 12.43 -17.46
C ASN A 25 50.64 11.95 -16.03
N SER A 26 49.73 10.99 -15.80
CA SER A 26 49.95 9.88 -14.85
C SER A 26 48.84 8.84 -15.01
N ASP A 27 49.27 7.63 -15.30
CA ASP A 27 48.49 6.42 -15.40
C ASP A 27 47.77 6.09 -14.08
N GLU A 28 46.43 6.04 -14.10
CA GLU A 28 45.66 5.26 -13.15
C GLU A 28 44.41 4.70 -13.86
N LYS A 29 44.40 3.38 -14.02
CA LYS A 29 43.27 2.61 -14.49
C LYS A 29 42.15 2.70 -13.45
N THR A 30 41.16 3.53 -13.67
CA THR A 30 39.88 3.44 -12.97
C THR A 30 38.86 2.77 -13.88
N SER A 31 38.47 1.56 -13.49
CA SER A 31 37.27 0.88 -13.97
C SER A 31 36.05 1.71 -13.62
N PRO A 32 35.02 1.76 -14.46
CA PRO A 32 33.76 2.41 -14.08
C PRO A 32 33.07 1.59 -12.99
N THR A 33 33.21 2.00 -11.75
CA THR A 33 32.35 1.59 -10.66
C THR A 33 30.97 2.14 -10.93
N GLY A 34 29.98 1.23 -11.07
CA GLY A 34 28.58 1.56 -11.11
C GLY A 34 28.22 2.42 -9.90
N GLY A 35 27.65 3.59 -10.17
CA GLY A 35 27.23 4.53 -9.15
C GLY A 35 25.99 4.04 -8.43
N GLY A 36 26.20 3.25 -7.38
CA GLY A 36 25.22 3.23 -6.29
C GLY A 36 25.33 4.58 -5.61
N SER A 37 24.34 5.43 -5.69
CA SER A 37 24.22 6.60 -4.84
C SER A 37 24.10 6.11 -3.40
N GLY A 38 25.26 6.05 -2.72
CA GLY A 38 25.28 5.76 -1.30
C GLY A 38 24.41 6.78 -0.59
N VAL A 39 23.62 6.32 0.35
CA VAL A 39 22.98 7.17 1.37
C VAL A 39 24.07 8.10 1.88
N ASP A 40 23.89 9.39 1.69
CA ASP A 40 24.84 10.40 2.09
C ASP A 40 25.04 10.31 3.60
N SER A 41 26.20 9.81 4.02
CA SER A 41 26.54 9.53 5.43
C SER A 41 26.79 10.80 6.25
N THR A 42 26.27 11.93 5.80
CA THR A 42 26.44 13.24 6.47
C THR A 42 25.52 13.46 7.65
N GLY A 43 24.88 12.44 8.21
CA GLY A 43 24.09 12.56 9.46
C GLY A 43 22.75 13.30 9.34
N ASP A 44 22.38 13.84 8.18
CA ASP A 44 21.15 14.62 7.96
C ASP A 44 19.99 13.79 7.35
N GLY A 45 20.18 12.47 7.19
CA GLY A 45 19.08 11.53 6.89
C GLY A 45 18.71 11.34 5.41
N GLY A 46 19.27 12.10 4.46
CA GLY A 46 19.08 11.88 3.03
C GLY A 46 17.64 11.91 2.49
N THR A 47 17.50 11.67 1.20
CA THR A 47 16.22 11.57 0.48
C THR A 47 16.01 10.14 -0.03
N LEU A 48 14.81 9.57 0.17
CA LEU A 48 14.37 8.33 -0.43
C LEU A 48 13.29 8.61 -1.48
N ARG A 49 13.55 8.21 -2.72
CA ARG A 49 12.61 8.32 -3.85
C ARG A 49 12.07 6.94 -4.19
N ILE A 50 10.74 6.78 -4.16
CA ILE A 50 10.06 5.51 -4.40
C ILE A 50 9.22 5.59 -5.66
N ALA A 51 9.45 4.69 -6.63
CA ALA A 51 8.55 4.45 -7.74
C ALA A 51 7.43 3.49 -7.32
N MET A 52 6.21 4.01 -7.24
CA MET A 52 5.01 3.27 -6.85
C MET A 52 4.34 2.61 -8.08
N THR A 53 3.62 1.53 -7.84
CA THR A 53 2.86 0.82 -8.89
C THR A 53 1.59 1.54 -9.34
N CYS A 54 1.06 2.46 -8.54
CA CYS A 54 -0.19 3.16 -8.83
C CYS A 54 -0.07 4.10 -10.05
N ALA A 55 -1.21 4.29 -10.74
CA ALA A 55 -1.29 5.18 -11.90
C ALA A 55 -1.37 6.67 -11.51
N ALA A 56 -1.79 6.96 -10.28
CA ALA A 56 -1.90 8.30 -9.72
C ALA A 56 -1.42 8.29 -8.26
N LEU A 57 -1.01 9.45 -7.76
CA LEU A 57 -0.70 9.61 -6.35
C LEU A 57 -1.97 9.41 -5.50
N PRO A 58 -1.89 8.63 -4.42
CA PRO A 58 -3.00 8.43 -3.52
C PRO A 58 -3.58 9.73 -2.96
N ASN A 59 -4.83 9.67 -2.54
CA ASN A 59 -5.43 10.73 -1.76
C ASN A 59 -4.63 10.94 -0.47
N THR A 60 -4.49 12.17 -0.08
CA THR A 60 -3.73 12.58 1.12
C THR A 60 -4.63 12.95 2.31
N ASP A 61 -5.95 12.77 2.19
CA ASP A 61 -6.84 12.79 3.36
C ASP A 61 -6.53 11.63 4.32
N SER A 62 -7.11 11.61 5.49
CA SER A 62 -6.86 10.57 6.49
C SER A 62 -7.09 9.17 5.95
N GLU A 63 -8.12 8.98 5.14
CA GLU A 63 -8.48 7.69 4.57
C GLU A 63 -8.25 7.66 3.05
N PRO A 64 -7.34 6.84 2.56
CA PRO A 64 -7.01 6.80 1.14
C PRO A 64 -8.08 6.05 0.35
N THR A 65 -8.24 6.44 -0.92
CA THR A 65 -9.15 5.76 -1.86
C THR A 65 -8.47 4.62 -2.63
N GLU A 66 -7.16 4.53 -2.54
CA GLU A 66 -6.30 3.63 -3.32
C GLU A 66 -5.96 2.32 -2.55
N GLY A 67 -6.77 1.96 -1.56
CA GLY A 67 -6.61 0.72 -0.80
C GLY A 67 -5.25 0.64 -0.10
N GLN A 68 -4.61 -0.53 -0.13
CA GLN A 68 -3.34 -0.78 0.58
C GLN A 68 -2.18 0.11 0.10
N GLU A 69 -2.16 0.51 -1.16
CA GLU A 69 -1.18 1.46 -1.70
C GLU A 69 -1.27 2.81 -0.97
N GLY A 70 -2.49 3.32 -0.82
CA GLY A 70 -2.73 4.56 -0.10
C GLY A 70 -2.34 4.47 1.37
N TYR A 71 -2.71 3.38 2.04
CA TYR A 71 -2.37 3.19 3.46
C TYR A 71 -0.86 3.15 3.68
N ARG A 72 -0.13 2.25 3.01
CA ARG A 72 1.29 2.04 3.29
C ARG A 72 2.17 3.22 2.89
N PHE A 73 1.86 3.90 1.78
CA PHE A 73 2.69 4.99 1.28
C PHE A 73 2.28 6.36 1.79
N VAL A 74 1.02 6.56 2.15
CA VAL A 74 0.52 7.86 2.55
C VAL A 74 -0.01 7.84 3.98
N SER A 75 -1.05 7.04 4.27
CA SER A 75 -1.73 7.17 5.55
C SER A 75 -0.84 6.80 6.73
N PHE A 76 -0.11 5.67 6.67
CA PHE A 76 0.83 5.27 7.73
C PHE A 76 2.07 6.16 7.84
N GLN A 77 2.29 7.06 6.87
CA GLN A 77 3.39 8.02 6.94
C GLN A 77 2.93 9.36 7.54
N LEU A 78 1.73 9.81 7.21
CA LEU A 78 1.21 11.11 7.64
C LEU A 78 0.42 11.05 8.95
N TYR A 79 -0.19 9.89 9.25
CA TYR A 79 -1.13 9.75 10.37
C TYR A 79 -0.73 8.59 11.27
N ASP A 80 -1.36 8.53 12.43
CA ASP A 80 -1.39 7.37 13.31
C ASP A 80 -2.84 6.93 13.57
N ALA A 81 -2.99 5.67 13.95
CA ALA A 81 -4.23 5.06 14.41
C ALA A 81 -4.13 4.66 15.89
N LEU A 82 -5.24 4.21 16.50
CA LEU A 82 -5.26 3.75 17.89
C LEU A 82 -4.29 2.61 18.14
N VAL A 83 -4.22 1.68 17.21
CA VAL A 83 -3.25 0.56 17.20
C VAL A 83 -2.63 0.49 15.81
N LYS A 84 -1.50 -0.17 15.67
CA LYS A 84 -0.78 -0.27 14.40
C LYS A 84 -0.19 -1.66 14.17
N TRP A 85 0.15 -1.95 12.94
CA TRP A 85 0.90 -3.15 12.58
C TRP A 85 2.38 -2.97 12.93
N ASP A 86 2.95 -3.97 13.60
CA ASP A 86 4.40 -4.10 13.72
C ASP A 86 4.94 -4.72 12.43
N ALA A 87 5.57 -3.91 11.61
CA ALA A 87 6.23 -4.32 10.37
C ALA A 87 7.77 -4.37 10.52
N SER A 88 8.29 -4.55 11.74
CA SER A 88 9.73 -4.56 12.01
C SER A 88 10.43 -5.87 11.59
N SER A 89 9.68 -6.96 11.44
CA SER A 89 10.21 -8.25 10.99
C SER A 89 10.07 -8.42 9.48
N GLU A 90 11.11 -8.94 8.83
CA GLU A 90 11.08 -9.35 7.42
C GLU A 90 10.52 -10.78 7.22
N THR A 91 10.36 -11.55 8.30
CA THR A 91 10.07 -13.00 8.23
C THR A 91 8.87 -13.44 9.08
N GLU A 92 8.41 -12.59 10.01
CA GLU A 92 7.25 -12.87 10.85
C GLU A 92 6.04 -12.08 10.37
N ALA A 93 4.85 -12.67 10.47
CA ALA A 93 3.61 -11.96 10.24
C ALA A 93 3.49 -10.76 11.19
N GLY A 94 3.03 -9.62 10.68
CA GLY A 94 2.81 -8.42 11.46
C GLY A 94 1.86 -8.69 12.64
N LYS A 95 2.18 -8.10 13.79
CA LYS A 95 1.37 -8.16 15.01
C LYS A 95 0.76 -6.79 15.27
N ILE A 96 -0.38 -6.76 15.93
CA ILE A 96 -0.95 -5.51 16.41
C ILE A 96 -0.18 -5.05 17.65
N ILE A 97 0.27 -3.81 17.61
CA ILE A 97 0.98 -3.16 18.71
C ILE A 97 0.31 -1.81 19.06
N PRO A 98 0.55 -1.25 20.25
CA PRO A 98 0.08 0.07 20.62
C PRO A 98 0.46 1.16 19.62
N GLY A 99 -0.52 2.01 19.28
CA GLY A 99 -0.37 3.23 18.50
C GLY A 99 -0.64 4.46 19.34
N LEU A 100 -1.66 5.23 19.00
CA LEU A 100 -2.16 6.34 19.80
C LEU A 100 -2.87 5.88 21.09
N ALA A 101 -3.33 4.63 21.14
CA ALA A 101 -3.69 3.98 22.39
C ALA A 101 -2.47 3.25 22.95
N THR A 102 -2.21 3.40 24.25
CA THR A 102 -1.14 2.71 24.99
C THR A 102 -1.55 1.31 25.40
N SER A 103 -2.86 1.08 25.58
CA SER A 103 -3.47 -0.22 25.85
C SER A 103 -4.93 -0.23 25.42
N CYS A 104 -5.44 -1.42 25.23
CA CYS A 104 -6.88 -1.67 25.07
C CYS A 104 -7.26 -2.92 25.84
N GLU A 105 -8.47 -2.93 26.38
CA GLU A 105 -9.02 -4.08 27.10
C GLU A 105 -10.49 -4.24 26.83
N GLN A 106 -10.92 -5.49 26.71
CA GLN A 106 -12.33 -5.83 26.60
C GLN A 106 -12.96 -5.90 27.98
N ASN A 107 -14.15 -5.32 28.14
CA ASN A 107 -14.88 -5.37 29.41
C ASN A 107 -15.43 -6.80 29.64
N PRO A 108 -15.06 -7.47 30.74
CA PRO A 108 -15.50 -8.84 31.03
C PRO A 108 -17.01 -8.96 31.32
N GLU A 109 -17.66 -7.86 31.75
CA GLU A 109 -19.09 -7.83 32.04
C GLU A 109 -19.93 -7.40 30.84
N ASN A 110 -19.30 -6.74 29.85
CA ASN A 110 -19.92 -6.38 28.58
C ASN A 110 -18.95 -6.74 27.43
N PRO A 111 -19.06 -7.95 26.85
CA PRO A 111 -18.12 -8.45 25.88
C PRO A 111 -18.14 -7.73 24.51
N LYS A 112 -19.06 -6.79 24.32
CA LYS A 112 -19.05 -5.86 23.19
C LYS A 112 -18.10 -4.68 23.42
N ARG A 113 -17.89 -4.27 24.67
CA ARG A 113 -17.19 -3.04 25.03
C ARG A 113 -15.69 -3.22 25.11
N TRP A 114 -14.99 -2.38 24.37
CA TRP A 114 -13.54 -2.21 24.45
C TRP A 114 -13.22 -0.83 25.02
N THR A 115 -12.29 -0.77 25.97
CA THR A 115 -11.78 0.48 26.52
C THR A 115 -10.36 0.71 26.00
N PHE A 116 -10.09 1.91 25.52
CA PHE A 116 -8.79 2.32 25.00
C PHE A 116 -8.24 3.45 25.88
N HIS A 117 -7.02 3.25 26.39
CA HIS A 117 -6.28 4.28 27.11
C HIS A 117 -5.33 4.97 26.15
N LEU A 118 -5.52 6.27 25.96
CA LEU A 118 -4.82 7.05 24.95
C LEU A 118 -3.46 7.53 25.45
N ARG A 119 -2.56 7.78 24.52
CA ARG A 119 -1.22 8.31 24.77
C ARG A 119 -1.30 9.81 25.07
N GLU A 120 -0.72 10.24 26.17
CA GLU A 120 -0.59 11.65 26.53
C GLU A 120 0.62 12.29 25.82
N GLY A 121 0.56 13.61 25.60
CA GLY A 121 1.67 14.42 25.08
C GLY A 121 1.96 14.26 23.58
N VAL A 122 1.14 13.53 22.84
CA VAL A 122 1.25 13.47 21.38
C VAL A 122 0.81 14.79 20.77
N LYS A 123 1.56 15.29 19.77
CA LYS A 123 1.26 16.48 19.01
C LYS A 123 1.02 16.11 17.54
N PHE A 124 0.04 16.78 16.95
CA PHE A 124 -0.10 16.80 15.49
C PHE A 124 0.98 17.65 14.82
N HIS A 125 1.13 17.56 13.51
CA HIS A 125 2.15 18.31 12.75
C HIS A 125 1.98 19.84 12.84
N ASP A 126 0.78 20.33 13.15
CA ASP A 126 0.46 21.74 13.38
C ASP A 126 0.73 22.19 14.83
N GLY A 127 1.16 21.26 15.70
CA GLY A 127 1.48 21.52 17.11
C GLY A 127 0.28 21.41 18.05
N THR A 128 -0.93 21.14 17.56
CA THR A 128 -2.11 20.89 18.39
C THR A 128 -2.01 19.59 19.17
N ASP A 129 -2.72 19.49 20.29
CA ASP A 129 -2.68 18.33 21.18
C ASP A 129 -3.62 17.22 20.70
N PHE A 130 -3.16 15.98 20.79
CA PHE A 130 -3.98 14.79 20.64
C PHE A 130 -4.66 14.43 21.97
N ASN A 131 -5.95 14.11 21.92
CA ASN A 131 -6.75 13.62 23.03
C ASN A 131 -7.98 12.82 22.54
N ALA A 132 -8.87 12.44 23.46
CA ALA A 132 -10.07 11.68 23.16
C ALA A 132 -11.03 12.40 22.20
N ASP A 133 -11.10 13.74 22.24
CA ASP A 133 -11.97 14.51 21.34
C ASP A 133 -11.52 14.33 19.87
N CYS A 134 -10.20 14.21 19.62
CA CYS A 134 -9.67 13.97 18.28
C CYS A 134 -10.10 12.58 17.73
N VAL A 135 -10.16 11.56 18.62
CA VAL A 135 -10.61 10.23 18.22
C VAL A 135 -12.10 10.22 17.93
N ILE A 136 -12.92 10.82 18.79
CA ILE A 136 -14.37 10.93 18.57
C ILE A 136 -14.64 11.71 17.27
N PHE A 137 -13.93 12.83 17.05
CA PHE A 137 -14.02 13.60 15.81
C PHE A 137 -13.71 12.76 14.57
N ALA A 138 -12.62 11.97 14.62
CA ALA A 138 -12.24 11.10 13.49
C ALA A 138 -13.30 10.03 13.19
N LEU A 139 -13.88 9.42 14.23
CA LEU A 139 -14.95 8.45 14.09
C LEU A 139 -16.25 9.11 13.58
N ASP A 140 -16.64 10.27 14.12
CA ASP A 140 -17.79 11.04 13.62
C ASP A 140 -17.61 11.40 12.14
N ARG A 141 -16.39 11.76 11.74
CA ARG A 141 -16.07 12.14 10.36
C ARG A 141 -16.34 11.03 9.33
N VAL A 142 -16.32 9.77 9.74
CA VAL A 142 -16.52 8.61 8.86
C VAL A 142 -17.77 7.78 9.18
N MET A 143 -18.39 7.95 10.35
CA MET A 143 -19.53 7.14 10.78
C MET A 143 -20.82 7.94 10.95
N ASN A 144 -20.77 9.26 11.14
CA ASN A 144 -21.93 10.07 11.44
C ASN A 144 -22.30 10.99 10.25
N PRO A 145 -23.25 10.62 9.38
CA PRO A 145 -23.62 11.43 8.20
C PRO A 145 -24.18 12.83 8.54
N ASP A 146 -24.64 13.04 9.77
CA ASP A 146 -25.16 14.33 10.24
C ASP A 146 -24.06 15.23 10.85
N PHE A 147 -22.82 14.73 10.90
CA PHE A 147 -21.70 15.50 11.42
C PHE A 147 -21.23 16.55 10.42
N GLU A 148 -21.00 17.79 10.87
CA GLU A 148 -20.61 18.92 10.04
C GLU A 148 -19.38 18.64 9.14
N TYR A 149 -18.44 17.82 9.64
CA TYR A 149 -17.19 17.48 8.95
C TYR A 149 -17.19 16.05 8.39
N TYR A 150 -18.38 15.46 8.18
CA TYR A 150 -18.50 14.12 7.60
C TYR A 150 -17.90 14.08 6.20
N SER A 151 -17.02 13.10 5.96
CA SER A 151 -16.39 12.87 4.66
C SER A 151 -16.97 11.61 4.00
N THR A 152 -17.80 11.79 2.99
CA THR A 152 -18.37 10.68 2.20
C THR A 152 -17.25 9.83 1.57
N THR A 153 -16.17 10.45 1.11
CA THR A 153 -15.03 9.75 0.49
C THR A 153 -14.29 8.90 1.51
N CYS A 154 -13.93 9.47 2.66
CA CYS A 154 -13.27 8.72 3.75
C CYS A 154 -14.18 7.59 4.25
N ALA A 155 -15.45 7.86 4.51
CA ALA A 155 -16.42 6.87 4.97
C ALA A 155 -16.56 5.68 3.99
N ALA A 156 -16.57 5.94 2.69
CA ALA A 156 -16.60 4.90 1.68
C ALA A 156 -15.32 4.05 1.67
N SER A 157 -14.14 4.66 1.91
CA SER A 157 -12.85 3.96 1.94
C SER A 157 -12.73 3.01 3.11
N VAL A 158 -13.21 3.38 4.29
CA VAL A 158 -13.08 2.59 5.52
C VAL A 158 -14.34 1.80 5.90
N GLY A 159 -15.37 1.84 5.09
CA GLY A 159 -16.68 1.26 5.41
C GLY A 159 -16.64 -0.20 5.88
N SER A 160 -15.77 -1.03 5.29
CA SER A 160 -15.58 -2.43 5.70
C SER A 160 -14.96 -2.55 7.09
N PHE A 161 -14.03 -1.67 7.47
CA PHE A 161 -13.39 -1.65 8.78
C PHE A 161 -14.29 -1.09 9.86
N LEU A 162 -15.24 -0.21 9.50
CA LEU A 162 -16.24 0.34 10.42
C LEU A 162 -17.40 -0.60 10.73
N ALA A 163 -17.61 -1.64 9.91
CA ALA A 163 -18.76 -2.53 10.00
C ALA A 163 -18.88 -3.27 11.35
N ASN A 164 -17.78 -3.39 12.09
CA ASN A 164 -17.74 -4.02 13.40
C ASN A 164 -18.03 -3.05 14.55
N ILE A 165 -18.12 -1.75 14.32
CA ILE A 165 -18.35 -0.72 15.35
C ILE A 165 -19.82 -0.39 15.45
N GLU A 166 -20.42 -0.59 16.62
CA GLU A 166 -21.83 -0.23 16.92
C GLU A 166 -21.91 1.20 17.47
N SER A 167 -21.04 1.55 18.42
CA SER A 167 -20.99 2.87 19.03
C SER A 167 -19.61 3.17 19.65
N TYR A 168 -19.38 4.44 19.95
CA TYR A 168 -18.16 4.91 20.60
C TYR A 168 -18.48 6.10 21.52
N ALA A 169 -17.67 6.27 22.55
CA ALA A 169 -17.85 7.36 23.50
C ALA A 169 -16.54 7.79 24.14
N LYS A 170 -16.43 9.10 24.40
CA LYS A 170 -15.42 9.67 25.30
C LYS A 170 -15.80 9.36 26.74
N VAL A 171 -14.83 8.84 27.52
CA VAL A 171 -14.97 8.64 28.97
C VAL A 171 -14.32 9.81 29.70
N ASP A 172 -13.09 10.14 29.34
CA ASP A 172 -12.33 11.30 29.81
C ASP A 172 -11.37 11.77 28.70
N ASP A 173 -10.44 12.69 29.00
CA ASP A 173 -9.57 13.27 28.00
C ASP A 173 -8.60 12.27 27.36
N TYR A 174 -8.33 11.12 28.00
CA TYR A 174 -7.42 10.09 27.52
C TYR A 174 -8.01 8.68 27.59
N THR A 175 -9.33 8.57 27.68
CA THR A 175 -10.03 7.28 27.68
C THR A 175 -11.24 7.34 26.81
N ILE A 176 -11.36 6.37 25.89
CA ILE A 176 -12.56 6.16 25.06
C ILE A 176 -13.05 4.72 25.18
N THR A 177 -14.31 4.51 24.86
CA THR A 177 -14.87 3.19 24.64
C THR A 177 -15.36 3.03 23.21
N ILE A 178 -15.26 1.81 22.69
CA ILE A 178 -15.87 1.37 21.41
C ILE A 178 -16.65 0.11 21.72
N ASP A 179 -17.94 0.11 21.39
CA ASP A 179 -18.80 -1.05 21.46
C ASP A 179 -18.91 -1.70 20.09
N THR A 180 -18.73 -3.01 20.02
CA THR A 180 -18.83 -3.78 18.78
C THR A 180 -20.24 -4.30 18.54
N VAL A 181 -20.60 -4.53 17.27
CA VAL A 181 -21.90 -5.07 16.87
C VAL A 181 -22.15 -6.45 17.51
N GLN A 182 -21.12 -7.27 17.64
CA GLN A 182 -21.19 -8.62 18.20
C GLN A 182 -20.30 -8.76 19.43
N ASP A 183 -20.70 -9.67 20.32
CA ASP A 183 -19.91 -10.03 21.49
C ASP A 183 -18.56 -10.65 21.07
N ASN A 184 -17.51 -10.37 21.85
CA ASN A 184 -16.17 -10.95 21.66
C ASN A 184 -15.60 -10.73 20.23
N ASN A 185 -15.89 -9.61 19.60
CA ASN A 185 -15.43 -9.32 18.25
C ASN A 185 -13.93 -8.98 18.26
N ALA A 186 -13.10 -10.01 18.05
CA ALA A 186 -11.66 -9.85 17.98
C ALA A 186 -11.18 -9.12 16.70
N TYR A 187 -12.03 -8.96 15.68
CA TYR A 187 -11.66 -8.25 14.45
C TYR A 187 -11.47 -6.75 14.67
N LEU A 188 -12.10 -6.15 15.68
CA LEU A 188 -11.97 -4.72 15.96
C LEU A 188 -10.50 -4.27 15.99
N ILE A 189 -9.64 -4.99 16.71
CA ILE A 189 -8.22 -4.61 16.84
C ILE A 189 -7.44 -4.73 15.52
N TYR A 190 -7.94 -5.50 14.55
CA TYR A 190 -7.35 -5.64 13.21
C TYR A 190 -7.92 -4.62 12.21
N ASP A 191 -9.09 -4.06 12.48
CA ASP A 191 -9.72 -3.00 11.68
C ASP A 191 -9.17 -1.61 12.05
N LEU A 192 -8.93 -1.37 13.34
CA LEU A 192 -8.50 -0.07 13.86
C LEU A 192 -7.17 0.47 13.30
N PRO A 193 -6.17 -0.34 12.85
CA PRO A 193 -4.98 0.20 12.18
C PRO A 193 -5.27 0.97 10.90
N TYR A 194 -6.45 0.80 10.32
CA TYR A 194 -6.87 1.44 9.08
C TYR A 194 -7.76 2.66 9.28
N ILE A 195 -8.04 3.04 10.54
CA ILE A 195 -8.82 4.23 10.89
C ILE A 195 -7.87 5.29 11.41
N MET A 196 -7.51 6.24 10.54
CA MET A 196 -6.52 7.27 10.83
C MET A 196 -7.12 8.44 11.62
N ILE A 197 -6.32 9.04 12.49
CA ILE A 197 -6.73 10.19 13.29
C ILE A 197 -6.09 11.45 12.72
N PRO A 198 -6.83 12.31 12.01
CA PRO A 198 -6.35 13.60 11.53
C PRO A 198 -6.37 14.65 12.65
N SER A 199 -5.62 15.77 12.48
CA SER A 199 -5.79 16.94 13.31
C SER A 199 -7.21 17.50 13.16
N MET A 200 -7.97 17.47 14.25
CA MET A 200 -9.32 18.01 14.30
C MET A 200 -9.35 19.50 13.93
N GLU A 201 -8.40 20.28 14.44
CA GLU A 201 -8.32 21.72 14.19
C GLU A 201 -7.98 21.99 12.72
N ALA A 202 -7.08 21.25 12.12
CA ALA A 202 -6.75 21.39 10.70
C ALA A 202 -7.92 21.00 9.78
N VAL A 203 -8.71 19.97 10.12
CA VAL A 203 -9.92 19.63 9.37
C VAL A 203 -10.96 20.73 9.46
N LYS A 204 -11.19 21.29 10.66
CA LYS A 204 -12.12 22.41 10.87
C LYS A 204 -11.71 23.67 10.10
N GLU A 205 -10.41 23.98 10.11
CA GLU A 205 -9.87 25.16 9.42
C GLU A 205 -9.95 25.04 7.90
N LYS A 206 -9.61 23.86 7.35
CA LYS A 206 -9.41 23.66 5.90
C LYS A 206 -10.63 23.12 5.18
N GLY A 207 -11.56 22.48 5.90
CA GLY A 207 -12.75 21.86 5.29
C GLY A 207 -12.39 20.92 4.13
N ASP A 208 -13.00 21.14 2.98
CA ASP A 208 -12.77 20.33 1.76
C ASP A 208 -11.32 20.41 1.22
N GLY A 209 -10.57 21.44 1.61
CA GLY A 209 -9.16 21.61 1.25
C GLY A 209 -8.20 20.82 2.14
N PHE A 210 -8.67 20.04 3.11
CA PHE A 210 -7.81 19.30 4.01
C PHE A 210 -6.86 18.33 3.28
N ALA A 211 -7.35 17.65 2.26
CA ALA A 211 -6.55 16.74 1.46
C ALA A 211 -5.40 17.41 0.68
N ASP A 212 -5.46 18.73 0.42
CA ASP A 212 -4.40 19.46 -0.27
C ASP A 212 -3.24 19.86 0.65
N ALA A 213 -3.49 19.88 1.96
CA ALA A 213 -2.48 20.20 2.97
C ALA A 213 -2.80 19.43 4.27
N PRO A 214 -2.69 18.11 4.26
CA PRO A 214 -3.09 17.25 5.36
C PRO A 214 -2.23 17.45 6.60
N VAL A 215 -2.83 17.22 7.76
CA VAL A 215 -2.16 17.30 9.06
C VAL A 215 -2.52 16.08 9.88
N GLY A 216 -1.53 15.26 10.18
CA GLY A 216 -1.63 14.10 11.06
C GLY A 216 -0.64 14.18 12.20
N SER A 217 -0.39 13.04 12.87
CA SER A 217 0.59 12.88 13.92
C SER A 217 1.75 11.96 13.53
N GLY A 218 1.77 11.47 12.30
CA GLY A 218 2.64 10.43 11.80
C GLY A 218 4.13 10.79 11.72
N PRO A 219 4.97 9.80 11.35
CA PRO A 219 6.42 9.94 11.28
C PRO A 219 6.94 10.91 10.21
N PHE A 220 6.13 11.17 9.18
CA PHE A 220 6.40 12.17 8.17
C PHE A 220 5.27 13.20 8.11
N ARG A 221 5.58 14.42 7.69
CA ARG A 221 4.63 15.50 7.44
C ARG A 221 4.59 15.87 5.96
N PHE A 222 3.45 16.28 5.50
CA PHE A 222 3.22 16.70 4.13
C PHE A 222 4.01 17.98 3.81
N VAL A 223 4.63 18.01 2.62
CA VAL A 223 5.32 19.17 2.08
C VAL A 223 4.61 19.68 0.83
N SER A 224 4.45 18.83 -0.18
CA SER A 224 3.81 19.19 -1.44
C SER A 224 3.33 17.97 -2.22
N LYS A 225 2.34 18.17 -3.09
CA LYS A 225 1.83 17.16 -4.02
C LYS A 225 1.65 17.81 -5.40
N ILE A 226 2.30 17.25 -6.41
CA ILE A 226 2.12 17.62 -7.80
C ILE A 226 1.44 16.46 -8.49
N ALA A 227 0.18 16.63 -8.87
CA ALA A 227 -0.64 15.58 -9.46
C ALA A 227 0.05 14.90 -10.65
N GLY A 228 0.10 13.57 -10.64
CA GLY A 228 0.74 12.76 -11.67
C GLY A 228 2.28 12.82 -11.70
N GLN A 229 2.92 13.53 -10.76
CA GLN A 229 4.37 13.65 -10.72
C GLN A 229 4.98 13.14 -9.42
N GLU A 230 4.70 13.80 -8.29
CA GLU A 230 5.29 13.42 -7.02
C GLU A 230 4.51 13.92 -5.81
N LEU A 231 4.64 13.18 -4.72
CA LEU A 231 4.26 13.59 -3.36
C LEU A 231 5.53 13.65 -2.52
N VAL A 232 5.78 14.82 -1.91
CA VAL A 232 6.95 15.06 -1.06
C VAL A 232 6.49 15.15 0.39
N MET A 233 7.16 14.39 1.22
CA MET A 233 6.99 14.40 2.68
C MET A 233 8.35 14.59 3.35
N GLU A 234 8.36 15.23 4.51
CA GLU A 234 9.56 15.38 5.32
C GLU A 234 9.38 14.76 6.70
N ARG A 235 10.47 14.31 7.30
CA ARG A 235 10.50 13.71 8.62
C ARG A 235 9.91 14.64 9.69
N ASN A 236 9.04 14.08 10.52
CA ASN A 236 8.58 14.72 11.73
C ASN A 236 9.63 14.56 12.84
N GLU A 237 10.43 15.60 13.07
CA GLU A 237 11.48 15.58 14.11
C GLU A 237 10.92 15.41 15.52
N ASN A 238 9.64 15.75 15.71
CA ASN A 238 8.94 15.66 17.01
C ASN A 238 8.02 14.43 17.09
N TYR A 239 8.25 13.42 16.24
CA TYR A 239 7.43 12.23 16.26
C TYR A 239 7.49 11.53 17.63
N TRP A 240 6.34 11.20 18.16
CA TRP A 240 6.21 10.56 19.47
C TRP A 240 6.79 9.13 19.55
N GLY A 241 6.91 8.46 18.39
CA GLY A 241 7.51 7.14 18.23
C GLY A 241 8.97 7.21 17.78
N ASN A 242 9.40 6.21 17.04
CA ASN A 242 10.76 6.18 16.47
C ASN A 242 10.85 7.16 15.30
N VAL A 243 11.63 8.21 15.47
CA VAL A 243 11.87 9.19 14.39
C VAL A 243 12.58 8.49 13.21
N PRO A 244 12.07 8.61 11.97
CA PRO A 244 12.70 8.01 10.80
C PRO A 244 14.13 8.52 10.58
N GLN A 245 15.01 7.65 10.06
CA GLN A 245 16.36 8.08 9.68
C GLN A 245 16.35 8.94 8.41
N ILE A 246 15.42 8.64 7.48
CA ILE A 246 15.26 9.38 6.21
C ILE A 246 14.64 10.74 6.50
N LYS A 247 15.22 11.81 5.93
CA LYS A 247 14.73 13.17 6.08
C LYS A 247 13.59 13.50 5.12
N THR A 248 13.75 13.12 3.86
CA THR A 248 12.76 13.42 2.81
C THR A 248 12.31 12.13 2.13
N LEU A 249 11.01 11.95 2.02
CA LEU A 249 10.39 10.86 1.28
C LEU A 249 9.66 11.43 0.07
N ILE A 250 10.01 10.93 -1.13
CA ILE A 250 9.37 11.35 -2.39
C ILE A 250 8.75 10.12 -3.04
N LEU A 251 7.44 10.20 -3.29
CA LEU A 251 6.68 9.15 -3.94
C LEU A 251 6.39 9.56 -5.39
N LYS A 252 6.69 8.68 -6.35
CA LYS A 252 6.47 8.89 -7.79
C LYS A 252 5.55 7.81 -8.34
N PRO A 253 4.38 8.15 -8.92
CA PRO A 253 3.49 7.17 -9.54
C PRO A 253 4.05 6.78 -10.92
N ILE A 254 4.49 5.54 -11.06
CA ILE A 254 4.99 4.97 -12.32
C ILE A 254 4.33 3.62 -12.52
N SER A 255 3.20 3.57 -13.21
CA SER A 255 2.37 2.36 -13.34
C SER A 255 2.99 1.25 -14.20
N ASP A 256 3.83 1.60 -15.18
CA ASP A 256 4.51 0.63 -16.04
C ASP A 256 5.76 0.05 -15.35
N ALA A 257 5.84 -1.29 -15.26
CA ALA A 257 6.92 -1.99 -14.57
C ALA A 257 8.29 -1.78 -15.23
N SER A 258 8.33 -1.69 -16.57
CA SER A 258 9.58 -1.45 -17.30
C SER A 258 10.06 -0.02 -17.11
N ALA A 259 9.14 0.95 -17.03
CA ALA A 259 9.46 2.33 -16.71
C ALA A 259 10.00 2.47 -15.28
N ARG A 260 9.41 1.75 -14.29
CA ARG A 260 9.96 1.71 -12.92
C ARG A 260 11.36 1.15 -12.88
N LEU A 261 11.61 0.05 -13.62
CA LEU A 261 12.95 -0.52 -13.75
C LEU A 261 13.94 0.50 -14.35
N ALA A 262 13.55 1.20 -15.41
CA ALA A 262 14.39 2.20 -16.04
C ALA A 262 14.69 3.38 -15.10
N ALA A 263 13.70 3.86 -14.34
CA ALA A 263 13.87 4.91 -13.34
C ALA A 263 14.84 4.50 -12.21
N LEU A 264 14.77 3.24 -11.76
CA LEU A 264 15.72 2.69 -10.80
C LEU A 264 17.14 2.63 -11.37
N GLN A 265 17.31 2.11 -12.59
CA GLN A 265 18.62 1.95 -13.23
C GLN A 265 19.27 3.29 -13.60
N SER A 266 18.48 4.32 -13.89
CA SER A 266 18.98 5.68 -14.15
C SER A 266 19.31 6.47 -12.88
N GLY A 267 18.91 5.97 -11.69
CA GLY A 267 19.05 6.70 -10.42
C GLY A 267 18.01 7.80 -10.23
N GLU A 268 16.95 7.82 -11.02
CA GLU A 268 15.80 8.73 -10.81
C GLU A 268 15.05 8.40 -9.52
N VAL A 269 14.99 7.12 -9.17
CA VAL A 269 14.44 6.62 -7.91
C VAL A 269 15.44 5.70 -7.21
N ASP A 270 15.29 5.59 -5.89
CA ASP A 270 16.16 4.77 -5.04
C ASP A 270 15.53 3.40 -4.74
N TRP A 271 14.21 3.33 -4.87
CA TRP A 271 13.41 2.11 -4.69
C TRP A 271 12.34 2.03 -5.78
N ALA A 272 12.21 0.87 -6.41
CA ALA A 272 11.13 0.58 -7.34
C ALA A 272 10.36 -0.66 -6.88
N GLU A 273 9.03 -0.55 -6.80
CA GLU A 273 8.17 -1.69 -6.52
C GLU A 273 7.91 -2.50 -7.77
N VAL A 274 7.72 -3.81 -7.59
CA VAL A 274 7.19 -4.73 -8.61
C VAL A 274 7.80 -4.47 -9.99
N VAL A 275 9.12 -4.57 -10.09
CA VAL A 275 9.82 -4.55 -11.39
C VAL A 275 9.57 -5.88 -12.13
N PRO A 276 9.76 -5.95 -13.47
CA PRO A 276 9.59 -7.19 -14.20
C PRO A 276 10.41 -8.33 -13.61
N VAL A 277 9.78 -9.48 -13.34
CA VAL A 277 10.42 -10.62 -12.64
C VAL A 277 11.65 -11.14 -13.39
N GLU A 278 11.66 -11.07 -14.72
CA GLU A 278 12.79 -11.44 -15.56
C GLU A 278 14.01 -10.55 -15.36
N SER A 279 13.87 -9.39 -14.74
CA SER A 279 14.98 -8.48 -14.44
C SER A 279 15.68 -8.75 -13.12
N LEU A 280 15.09 -9.54 -12.22
CA LEU A 280 15.55 -9.70 -10.83
C LEU A 280 16.98 -10.23 -10.73
N GLU A 281 17.32 -11.27 -11.50
CA GLU A 281 18.68 -11.86 -11.48
C GLU A 281 19.71 -10.88 -12.06
N SER A 282 19.33 -10.11 -13.08
CA SER A 282 20.18 -9.06 -13.64
C SER A 282 20.42 -7.93 -12.63
N LEU A 283 19.40 -7.50 -11.91
CA LEU A 283 19.51 -6.49 -10.86
C LEU A 283 20.42 -6.95 -9.72
N LYS A 284 20.25 -8.18 -9.25
CA LYS A 284 21.14 -8.78 -8.23
C LYS A 284 22.60 -8.78 -8.69
N SER A 285 22.84 -9.19 -9.96
CA SER A 285 24.19 -9.23 -10.53
C SER A 285 24.83 -7.86 -10.67
N GLN A 286 24.02 -6.79 -10.80
CA GLN A 286 24.45 -5.39 -10.84
C GLN A 286 24.62 -4.78 -9.43
N GLY A 287 24.35 -5.52 -8.36
CA GLY A 287 24.52 -5.08 -6.99
C GLY A 287 23.30 -4.42 -6.36
N TYR A 288 22.12 -4.44 -7.03
CA TYR A 288 20.89 -3.98 -6.41
C TYR A 288 20.41 -4.95 -5.32
N GLN A 289 19.83 -4.41 -4.27
CA GLN A 289 19.13 -5.22 -3.27
C GLN A 289 17.74 -5.59 -3.81
N VAL A 290 17.47 -6.88 -3.90
CA VAL A 290 16.16 -7.41 -4.27
C VAL A 290 15.51 -7.99 -3.03
N LYS A 291 14.41 -7.40 -2.59
CA LYS A 291 13.60 -7.85 -1.46
C LYS A 291 12.36 -8.54 -2.00
N LEU A 292 12.14 -9.77 -1.58
CA LEU A 292 10.95 -10.57 -1.86
C LEU A 292 10.30 -10.92 -0.53
N ASN A 293 9.03 -10.63 -0.41
CA ASN A 293 8.23 -10.99 0.76
C ASN A 293 7.05 -11.83 0.32
N ASP A 294 6.71 -12.83 1.11
CA ASP A 294 5.46 -13.54 0.97
C ASP A 294 4.30 -12.61 1.32
N TYR A 295 3.35 -12.49 0.40
CA TYR A 295 2.14 -11.70 0.64
C TYR A 295 1.18 -12.51 1.52
N PRO A 296 0.55 -11.89 2.54
CA PRO A 296 -0.35 -12.60 3.45
C PRO A 296 -1.73 -12.85 2.86
N HIS A 297 -1.91 -12.75 1.57
CA HIS A 297 -3.17 -12.99 0.88
C HIS A 297 -2.98 -13.77 -0.41
N ALA A 298 -3.99 -14.54 -0.78
CA ALA A 298 -4.01 -15.32 -2.00
C ALA A 298 -4.60 -14.49 -3.15
N TRP A 299 -4.04 -14.64 -4.34
CA TRP A 299 -4.68 -14.22 -5.59
C TRP A 299 -5.74 -15.23 -5.97
N LEU A 300 -6.97 -14.76 -6.11
CA LEU A 300 -8.15 -15.58 -6.26
C LEU A 300 -8.92 -15.25 -7.54
N TYR A 301 -9.54 -16.28 -8.11
CA TYR A 301 -10.67 -16.11 -9.03
C TYR A 301 -11.96 -16.15 -8.22
N ILE A 302 -12.64 -15.01 -8.12
CA ILE A 302 -13.95 -14.91 -7.45
C ILE A 302 -15.02 -15.36 -8.45
N MET A 303 -15.76 -16.40 -8.08
CA MET A 303 -16.78 -17.00 -8.93
C MET A 303 -18.19 -16.62 -8.46
N ASN A 304 -19.09 -16.31 -9.39
CA ASN A 304 -20.50 -16.17 -9.06
C ASN A 304 -21.09 -17.56 -8.77
N THR A 305 -21.41 -17.83 -7.49
CA THR A 305 -21.95 -19.10 -7.04
C THR A 305 -23.49 -19.14 -6.96
N GLU A 306 -24.16 -18.00 -7.21
CA GLU A 306 -25.62 -17.91 -7.14
C GLU A 306 -26.29 -18.27 -8.47
N SER A 307 -25.61 -18.07 -9.59
CA SER A 307 -26.18 -18.30 -10.92
C SER A 307 -25.12 -18.67 -11.95
N GLY A 308 -25.58 -19.23 -13.09
CA GLY A 308 -24.72 -19.64 -14.19
C GLY A 308 -23.92 -20.92 -13.90
N PRO A 309 -22.92 -21.23 -14.73
CA PRO A 309 -22.18 -22.50 -14.63
C PRO A 309 -21.48 -22.70 -13.29
N PHE A 310 -20.97 -21.65 -12.68
CA PHE A 310 -20.25 -21.71 -11.40
C PHE A 310 -21.14 -21.90 -10.16
N ALA A 311 -22.47 -21.93 -10.32
CA ALA A 311 -23.38 -22.35 -9.25
C ALA A 311 -23.16 -23.84 -8.89
N ASP A 312 -22.76 -24.67 -9.86
CA ASP A 312 -22.44 -26.08 -9.65
C ASP A 312 -21.00 -26.24 -9.09
N ALA A 313 -20.87 -26.92 -7.96
CA ALA A 313 -19.58 -27.17 -7.32
C ALA A 313 -18.62 -27.96 -8.21
N ARG A 314 -19.11 -28.88 -9.04
CA ARG A 314 -18.29 -29.66 -9.99
C ARG A 314 -17.63 -28.77 -11.02
N VAL A 315 -18.31 -27.72 -11.48
CA VAL A 315 -17.75 -26.73 -12.39
C VAL A 315 -16.63 -25.93 -11.73
N ARG A 316 -16.81 -25.53 -10.46
CA ARG A 316 -15.75 -24.83 -9.70
C ARG A 316 -14.54 -25.72 -9.46
N GLN A 317 -14.74 -27.01 -9.14
CA GLN A 317 -13.68 -28.00 -9.01
C GLN A 317 -12.93 -28.18 -10.32
N ALA A 318 -13.67 -28.35 -11.42
CA ALA A 318 -13.08 -28.47 -12.77
C ALA A 318 -12.24 -27.25 -13.13
N PHE A 319 -12.76 -26.05 -12.87
CA PHE A 319 -12.01 -24.82 -13.08
C PHE A 319 -10.71 -24.79 -12.27
N SER A 320 -10.78 -25.13 -10.97
CA SER A 320 -9.60 -25.19 -10.13
C SER A 320 -8.56 -26.20 -10.61
N MET A 321 -9.01 -27.40 -11.06
CA MET A 321 -8.13 -28.46 -11.57
C MET A 321 -7.57 -28.19 -12.97
N SER A 322 -8.14 -27.23 -13.70
CA SER A 322 -7.63 -26.82 -15.02
C SER A 322 -6.43 -25.86 -14.95
N ILE A 323 -6.14 -25.29 -13.78
CA ILE A 323 -5.09 -24.29 -13.58
C ILE A 323 -3.79 -24.97 -13.11
N ASN A 324 -2.74 -24.89 -13.91
CA ASN A 324 -1.39 -25.31 -13.51
C ASN A 324 -0.73 -24.21 -12.66
N ARG A 325 -1.01 -24.21 -11.34
CA ARG A 325 -0.49 -23.22 -10.40
C ARG A 325 1.03 -23.30 -10.26
N GLU A 326 1.58 -24.52 -10.28
CA GLU A 326 3.04 -24.72 -10.23
C GLU A 326 3.72 -24.10 -11.45
N GLY A 327 3.19 -24.37 -12.66
CA GLY A 327 3.71 -23.78 -13.89
C GLY A 327 3.59 -22.24 -13.87
N LEU A 328 2.48 -21.69 -13.37
CA LEU A 328 2.35 -20.22 -13.20
C LEU A 328 3.43 -19.67 -12.27
N CYS A 329 3.62 -20.27 -11.12
CA CYS A 329 4.60 -19.79 -10.13
C CYS A 329 6.05 -19.97 -10.60
N ASN A 330 6.38 -21.12 -11.17
CA ASN A 330 7.76 -21.45 -11.54
C ASN A 330 8.17 -20.88 -12.90
N ASP A 331 7.29 -21.00 -13.92
CA ASP A 331 7.67 -20.66 -15.29
C ASP A 331 7.36 -19.20 -15.65
N ILE A 332 6.21 -18.67 -15.16
CA ILE A 332 5.79 -17.30 -15.46
C ILE A 332 6.35 -16.32 -14.41
N LEU A 333 6.17 -16.64 -13.13
CA LEU A 333 6.62 -15.79 -12.03
C LEU A 333 8.06 -16.10 -11.56
N GLN A 334 8.76 -17.02 -12.24
CA GLN A 334 10.17 -17.35 -11.95
C GLN A 334 10.44 -17.68 -10.48
N GLY A 335 9.48 -18.33 -9.82
CA GLY A 335 9.59 -18.77 -8.44
C GLY A 335 9.32 -17.70 -7.37
N VAL A 336 8.87 -16.48 -7.76
CA VAL A 336 8.48 -15.46 -6.76
C VAL A 336 7.06 -15.63 -6.24
N GLY A 337 6.29 -16.56 -6.78
CA GLY A 337 4.95 -16.92 -6.30
C GLY A 337 4.92 -18.28 -5.63
N THR A 338 4.01 -18.48 -4.68
CA THR A 338 3.77 -19.76 -4.01
C THR A 338 2.40 -20.33 -4.43
N PRO A 339 2.33 -21.57 -4.96
CA PRO A 339 1.04 -22.17 -5.28
C PRO A 339 0.21 -22.38 -4.01
N LEU A 340 -1.06 -21.98 -4.03
CA LEU A 340 -1.99 -22.17 -2.92
C LEU A 340 -3.23 -22.95 -3.34
N ALA A 341 -3.67 -23.86 -2.46
CA ALA A 341 -4.88 -24.66 -2.62
C ALA A 341 -6.06 -24.08 -1.83
N GLN A 342 -5.80 -23.19 -0.89
CA GLN A 342 -6.80 -22.57 -0.03
C GLN A 342 -6.50 -21.06 0.17
N LEU A 343 -7.46 -20.35 0.76
CA LEU A 343 -7.34 -18.91 0.98
C LEU A 343 -6.18 -18.54 1.90
N MET A 344 -5.99 -19.33 2.96
CA MET A 344 -4.93 -19.09 3.94
C MET A 344 -3.64 -19.77 3.51
N TYR A 345 -2.52 -19.06 3.68
CA TYR A 345 -1.18 -19.56 3.34
C TYR A 345 -0.61 -20.43 4.48
N PRO A 346 0.32 -21.35 4.18
CA PRO A 346 1.04 -22.09 5.20
C PRO A 346 1.77 -21.16 6.18
N GLY A 347 1.60 -21.38 7.48
CA GLY A 347 2.13 -20.48 8.53
C GLY A 347 1.12 -19.47 9.06
N SER A 348 -0.02 -19.28 8.40
CA SER A 348 -1.15 -18.54 8.97
C SER A 348 -1.78 -19.32 10.13
N PRO A 349 -2.17 -18.67 11.24
CA PRO A 349 -2.90 -19.32 12.33
C PRO A 349 -4.24 -19.93 11.90
N TRP A 350 -4.76 -19.54 10.76
CA TRP A 350 -6.03 -20.04 10.19
C TRP A 350 -5.82 -21.01 9.00
N TYR A 351 -4.59 -21.43 8.75
CA TYR A 351 -4.31 -22.46 7.74
C TYR A 351 -4.89 -23.79 8.18
N ALA A 352 -5.72 -24.41 7.35
CA ALA A 352 -6.32 -25.69 7.65
C ALA A 352 -5.51 -26.82 7.02
N GLU A 353 -4.89 -27.67 7.85
CA GLU A 353 -4.23 -28.89 7.38
C GLU A 353 -5.26 -29.91 6.90
N GLY A 354 -4.92 -30.67 5.85
CA GLY A 354 -5.75 -31.77 5.34
C GLY A 354 -6.97 -31.32 4.51
N VAL A 355 -7.03 -30.05 4.10
CA VAL A 355 -8.02 -29.60 3.12
C VAL A 355 -7.72 -30.29 1.78
N GLU A 356 -8.79 -30.79 1.11
CA GLU A 356 -8.67 -31.39 -0.21
C GLU A 356 -8.11 -30.39 -1.22
N GLU A 357 -6.98 -30.73 -1.81
CA GLU A 357 -6.35 -29.92 -2.84
C GLU A 357 -6.80 -30.38 -4.23
N TYR A 358 -7.37 -29.44 -4.98
CA TYR A 358 -7.70 -29.67 -6.38
C TYR A 358 -6.45 -29.45 -7.24
N THR A 359 -5.58 -30.45 -7.29
CA THR A 359 -4.34 -30.42 -8.06
C THR A 359 -4.62 -30.33 -9.57
N TYR A 360 -3.65 -29.83 -10.33
CA TYR A 360 -3.77 -29.74 -11.79
C TYR A 360 -4.04 -31.10 -12.43
N ASN A 361 -5.22 -31.25 -13.00
CA ASN A 361 -5.68 -32.46 -13.69
C ASN A 361 -6.72 -32.11 -14.74
N PRO A 362 -6.32 -31.71 -15.95
CA PRO A 362 -7.23 -31.26 -17.02
C PRO A 362 -8.17 -32.38 -17.50
N GLU A 363 -7.77 -33.64 -17.40
CA GLU A 363 -8.65 -34.76 -17.82
C GLU A 363 -9.81 -34.92 -16.82
N ARG A 364 -9.52 -34.90 -15.52
CA ARG A 364 -10.58 -34.95 -14.50
C ARG A 364 -11.45 -33.69 -14.55
N ALA A 365 -10.90 -32.53 -14.88
CA ALA A 365 -11.65 -31.32 -15.09
C ALA A 365 -12.69 -31.44 -16.22
N LYS A 366 -12.32 -32.05 -17.36
CA LYS A 366 -13.25 -32.33 -18.46
C LYS A 366 -14.37 -33.30 -18.06
N GLU A 367 -14.04 -34.35 -17.31
CA GLU A 367 -15.04 -35.28 -16.78
C GLU A 367 -16.05 -34.56 -15.88
N LEU A 368 -15.59 -33.75 -14.95
CA LEU A 368 -16.45 -32.99 -14.04
C LEU A 368 -17.36 -31.99 -14.80
N LEU A 369 -16.84 -31.35 -15.85
CA LEU A 369 -17.65 -30.49 -16.71
C LEU A 369 -18.74 -31.30 -17.44
N ALA A 370 -18.40 -32.46 -17.98
CA ALA A 370 -19.38 -33.33 -18.64
C ALA A 370 -20.45 -33.83 -17.65
N GLU A 371 -20.04 -34.25 -16.44
CA GLU A 371 -20.95 -34.64 -15.36
C GLU A 371 -21.89 -33.48 -14.93
N ALA A 372 -21.41 -32.24 -15.03
CA ALA A 372 -22.18 -31.02 -14.72
C ALA A 372 -23.06 -30.55 -15.91
N GLY A 373 -23.05 -31.26 -17.05
CA GLY A 373 -23.86 -30.91 -18.22
C GLY A 373 -23.17 -30.01 -19.24
N TYR A 374 -21.85 -29.82 -19.13
CA TYR A 374 -21.03 -29.00 -20.04
C TYR A 374 -19.93 -29.82 -20.74
N PRO A 375 -20.28 -30.89 -21.51
CA PRO A 375 -19.27 -31.75 -22.14
C PRO A 375 -18.40 -31.02 -23.17
N ASP A 376 -18.93 -29.98 -23.79
CA ASP A 376 -18.24 -29.13 -24.76
C ASP A 376 -17.73 -27.81 -24.17
N GLY A 377 -17.79 -27.68 -22.84
CA GLY A 377 -17.44 -26.44 -22.15
C GLY A 377 -18.56 -25.39 -22.18
N PHE A 378 -18.23 -24.17 -21.79
CA PHE A 378 -19.14 -23.01 -21.80
C PHE A 378 -18.36 -21.71 -21.99
N THR A 379 -19.08 -20.64 -22.33
CA THR A 379 -18.51 -19.29 -22.40
C THR A 379 -18.84 -18.54 -21.10
N THR A 380 -17.84 -17.86 -20.56
CA THR A 380 -18.01 -16.97 -19.39
C THR A 380 -17.24 -15.67 -19.59
N THR A 381 -17.60 -14.65 -18.82
CA THR A 381 -16.88 -13.39 -18.77
C THR A 381 -15.90 -13.42 -17.61
N PHE A 382 -14.65 -13.09 -17.89
CA PHE A 382 -13.60 -12.89 -16.91
C PHE A 382 -13.26 -11.41 -16.80
N VAL A 383 -13.31 -10.85 -15.59
CA VAL A 383 -12.92 -9.47 -15.30
C VAL A 383 -11.61 -9.51 -14.54
N CYS A 384 -10.59 -8.87 -15.11
CA CYS A 384 -9.25 -8.78 -14.55
C CYS A 384 -8.87 -7.30 -14.41
N PRO A 385 -8.31 -6.84 -13.30
CA PRO A 385 -7.73 -5.51 -13.20
C PRO A 385 -6.53 -5.41 -14.14
N THR A 386 -6.37 -4.27 -14.79
CA THR A 386 -5.25 -3.98 -15.70
C THR A 386 -4.14 -3.19 -15.01
N SER A 387 -4.38 -2.74 -13.78
CA SER A 387 -3.43 -2.05 -12.91
C SER A 387 -3.78 -2.37 -11.46
N GLY A 388 -2.83 -2.28 -10.59
CA GLY A 388 -3.01 -2.53 -9.17
C GLY A 388 -1.76 -3.09 -8.53
N SER A 389 -1.76 -3.10 -7.22
CA SER A 389 -0.67 -3.65 -6.44
C SER A 389 -0.64 -5.18 -6.58
N GLY A 390 0.32 -5.63 -7.24
CA GLY A 390 0.91 -6.96 -7.23
C GLY A 390 0.29 -8.12 -7.64
#